data_bcc972a02a0d170fe8e8fa3f27ae9d9f
#
_entry.id   bcc972a02a0d170fe8e8fa3f27ae9d9f
#
_cell.length_a   1.000
_cell.length_b   1.000
_cell.length_c   1.000
_cell.angle_alpha   90.00
_cell.angle_beta   90.00
_cell.angle_gamma   90.00
#
_symmetry.space_group_name_H-M   'P 1'
#
loop_
_entity.id
_entity.type
_entity.pdbx_description
1 polymer ?
#
loop_
_entity_poly.entity_id
_entity_poly.type
_entity_poly.pdbx_seq_one_letter_code
_entity_poly.pdbx_strand_id
1 'polypeptide(L)'
;MLNPRSLVYALYTHWDSVEILVRLSREYAAFTDEQALSAIARVAPHLDAEGLGAALRSLVNAQVLLPLPRSSDLQLNSFVLEFVRSLTREHELGLTAVLQARVTAIREATEAMNEGMKASDLDQVRWSANKLAELFRQISMQLDQDR
;
A
#
# COMPACT_ATOMS: atom_id res chain seq x y z
N MET A 1 -4.47 -13.35 -8.41
CA MET A 1 -3.22 -13.48 -7.63
C MET A 1 -2.59 -12.11 -7.41
N LEU A 2 -2.14 -11.83 -6.19
CA LEU A 2 -1.51 -10.56 -5.86
C LEU A 2 -0.19 -10.38 -6.62
N ASN A 3 -0.02 -9.24 -7.30
CA ASN A 3 1.22 -8.92 -7.99
C ASN A 3 2.03 -7.97 -7.08
N PRO A 4 3.13 -8.45 -6.47
CA PRO A 4 3.89 -7.61 -5.53
C PRO A 4 4.40 -6.31 -6.13
N ARG A 5 4.82 -6.35 -7.39
CA ARG A 5 5.33 -5.15 -8.08
C ARG A 5 4.26 -4.07 -8.19
N SER A 6 3.08 -4.47 -8.65
CA SER A 6 1.95 -3.55 -8.79
C SER A 6 1.50 -3.01 -7.44
N LEU A 7 1.46 -3.86 -6.43
CA LEU A 7 1.07 -3.47 -5.08
C LEU A 7 2.03 -2.43 -4.52
N VAL A 8 3.34 -2.70 -4.60
CA VAL A 8 4.35 -1.77 -4.06
C VAL A 8 4.35 -0.45 -4.81
N TYR A 9 4.22 -0.50 -6.13
CA TYR A 9 4.15 0.71 -6.93
C TYR A 9 2.94 1.57 -6.53
N ALA A 10 1.79 0.95 -6.33
CA ALA A 10 0.60 1.66 -5.89
C ALA A 10 0.76 2.25 -4.49
N LEU A 11 1.37 1.50 -3.56
CA LEU A 11 1.64 2.00 -2.21
C LEU A 11 2.56 3.21 -2.23
N TYR A 12 3.61 3.14 -3.04
CA TYR A 12 4.55 4.26 -3.17
C TYR A 12 3.89 5.48 -3.80
N THR A 13 3.18 5.27 -4.91
CA THR A 13 2.59 6.36 -5.69
C THR A 13 1.44 7.04 -4.95
N HIS A 14 0.64 6.25 -4.22
CA HIS A 14 -0.58 6.74 -3.58
C HIS A 14 -0.52 6.62 -2.05
N TRP A 15 0.68 6.80 -1.48
CA TRP A 15 0.88 6.57 -0.04
C TRP A 15 -0.10 7.35 0.84
N ASP A 16 -0.26 8.65 0.56
CA ASP A 16 -1.16 9.49 1.37
C ASP A 16 -2.61 9.00 1.28
N SER A 17 -3.02 8.56 0.09
CA SER A 17 -4.35 8.00 -0.13
C SER A 17 -4.52 6.69 0.63
N VAL A 18 -3.49 5.84 0.63
CA VAL A 18 -3.53 4.57 1.37
C VAL A 18 -3.65 4.84 2.87
N GLU A 19 -2.89 5.78 3.40
CA GLU A 19 -2.97 6.13 4.82
C GLU A 19 -4.36 6.61 5.23
N ILE A 20 -4.98 7.47 4.43
CA ILE A 20 -6.32 7.96 4.76
C ILE A 20 -7.36 6.83 4.66
N LEU A 21 -7.20 5.90 3.72
CA LEU A 21 -8.08 4.75 3.60
C LEU A 21 -7.91 3.77 4.77
N VAL A 22 -6.71 3.64 5.32
CA VAL A 22 -6.49 2.87 6.54
C VAL A 22 -7.26 3.49 7.71
N ARG A 23 -7.26 4.80 7.82
CA ARG A 23 -8.06 5.49 8.85
C ARG A 23 -9.55 5.29 8.63
N LEU A 24 -10.00 5.36 7.38
CA LEU A 24 -11.40 5.11 7.04
C LEU A 24 -11.81 3.68 7.43
N SER A 25 -10.92 2.70 7.24
CA SER A 25 -11.21 1.30 7.56
C SER A 25 -11.36 1.04 9.07
N ARG A 26 -10.92 1.97 9.91
CA ARG A 26 -11.14 1.88 11.37
C ARG A 26 -12.60 2.16 11.71
N GLU A 27 -13.27 2.97 10.91
CA GLU A 27 -14.68 3.33 11.14
C GLU A 27 -15.62 2.42 10.34
N TYR A 28 -15.22 2.00 9.15
CA TYR A 28 -16.04 1.20 8.24
C TYR A 28 -15.25 0.01 7.74
N ALA A 29 -15.69 -1.20 8.07
CA ALA A 29 -15.07 -2.43 7.57
C ALA A 29 -15.12 -2.51 6.04
N ALA A 30 -16.18 -1.94 5.46
CA ALA A 30 -16.33 -1.79 4.02
C ALA A 30 -16.86 -0.39 3.75
N PHE A 31 -16.53 0.18 2.61
CA PHE A 31 -16.94 1.54 2.27
C PHE A 31 -17.28 1.64 0.78
N THR A 32 -18.06 2.64 0.44
CA THR A 32 -18.49 2.88 -0.93
C THR A 32 -17.39 3.59 -1.73
N ASP A 33 -17.52 3.58 -3.06
CA ASP A 33 -16.64 4.35 -3.93
C ASP A 33 -16.65 5.83 -3.55
N GLU A 34 -17.81 6.38 -3.22
CA GLU A 34 -17.94 7.78 -2.84
C GLU A 34 -17.17 8.09 -1.56
N GLN A 35 -17.26 7.21 -0.57
CA GLN A 35 -16.51 7.38 0.67
C GLN A 35 -14.99 7.33 0.41
N ALA A 36 -14.55 6.40 -0.44
CA ALA A 36 -13.14 6.29 -0.81
C ALA A 36 -12.68 7.54 -1.56
N LEU A 37 -13.44 8.00 -2.54
CA LEU A 37 -13.10 9.19 -3.32
C LEU A 37 -13.04 10.44 -2.44
N SER A 38 -13.99 10.59 -1.52
CA SER A 38 -13.98 11.71 -0.58
C SER A 38 -12.76 11.70 0.32
N ALA A 39 -12.36 10.51 0.79
CA ALA A 39 -11.17 10.37 1.62
C ALA A 39 -9.90 10.73 0.84
N ILE A 40 -9.77 10.24 -0.38
CA ILE A 40 -8.62 10.54 -1.25
C ILE A 40 -8.56 12.05 -1.55
N ALA A 41 -9.70 12.67 -1.80
CA ALA A 41 -9.76 14.11 -2.10
C ALA A 41 -9.22 14.97 -0.96
N ARG A 42 -9.34 14.52 0.29
CA ARG A 42 -8.82 15.25 1.45
C ARG A 42 -7.30 15.35 1.44
N VAL A 43 -6.61 14.33 0.94
CA VAL A 43 -5.14 14.28 0.93
C VAL A 43 -4.56 14.61 -0.44
N ALA A 44 -5.40 14.74 -1.46
CA ALA A 44 -4.99 15.06 -2.83
C ALA A 44 -5.91 16.14 -3.42
N PRO A 45 -5.94 17.34 -2.81
CA PRO A 45 -6.86 18.39 -3.24
C PRO A 45 -6.56 18.93 -4.64
N HIS A 46 -5.37 18.62 -5.17
CA HIS A 46 -4.96 19.05 -6.52
C HIS A 46 -5.58 18.19 -7.62
N LEU A 47 -6.17 17.03 -7.28
CA LEU A 47 -6.77 16.15 -8.27
C LEU A 47 -8.22 16.57 -8.56
N ASP A 48 -8.59 16.54 -9.85
CA ASP A 48 -9.97 16.71 -10.28
C ASP A 48 -10.73 15.38 -10.16
N ALA A 49 -12.01 15.37 -10.59
CA ALA A 49 -12.82 14.17 -10.50
C ALA A 49 -12.23 13.01 -11.31
N GLU A 50 -11.67 13.31 -12.49
CA GLU A 50 -11.03 12.28 -13.32
C GLU A 50 -9.78 11.74 -12.65
N GLY A 51 -8.95 12.59 -12.07
CA GLY A 51 -7.74 12.19 -11.35
C GLY A 51 -8.05 11.34 -10.13
N LEU A 52 -9.09 11.71 -9.38
CA LEU A 52 -9.54 10.91 -8.22
C LEU A 52 -10.01 9.53 -8.66
N GLY A 53 -10.80 9.47 -9.74
CA GLY A 53 -11.27 8.19 -10.29
C GLY A 53 -10.11 7.31 -10.78
N ALA A 54 -9.10 7.92 -11.41
CA ALA A 54 -7.91 7.21 -11.87
C ALA A 54 -7.12 6.65 -10.67
N ALA A 55 -6.97 7.43 -9.61
CA ALA A 55 -6.28 6.98 -8.40
C ALA A 55 -7.02 5.79 -7.78
N LEU A 56 -8.34 5.87 -7.68
CA LEU A 56 -9.15 4.77 -7.12
C LEU A 56 -8.99 3.51 -7.96
N ARG A 57 -9.06 3.62 -9.29
CA ARG A 57 -8.89 2.47 -10.19
C ARG A 57 -7.52 1.85 -10.04
N SER A 58 -6.46 2.67 -9.88
CA SER A 58 -5.11 2.16 -9.67
C SER A 58 -5.02 1.33 -8.39
N LEU A 59 -5.66 1.79 -7.32
CA LEU A 59 -5.67 1.07 -6.05
C LEU A 59 -6.43 -0.25 -6.15
N VAL A 60 -7.55 -0.27 -6.88
CA VAL A 60 -8.31 -1.50 -7.10
C VAL A 60 -7.52 -2.47 -7.99
N ASN A 61 -6.92 -1.98 -9.07
CA ASN A 61 -6.16 -2.82 -9.99
C ASN A 61 -4.93 -3.42 -9.32
N ALA A 62 -4.30 -2.70 -8.41
CA ALA A 62 -3.14 -3.20 -7.66
C ALA A 62 -3.52 -4.06 -6.46
N GLN A 63 -4.81 -4.25 -6.22
CA GLN A 63 -5.34 -5.05 -5.10
C GLN A 63 -5.06 -4.44 -3.72
N VAL A 64 -4.86 -3.13 -3.67
CA VAL A 64 -4.86 -2.40 -2.40
C VAL A 64 -6.29 -2.35 -1.85
N LEU A 65 -7.26 -2.12 -2.75
CA LEU A 65 -8.69 -2.18 -2.44
C LEU A 65 -9.30 -3.37 -3.16
N LEU A 66 -10.13 -4.11 -2.44
CA LEU A 66 -10.77 -5.31 -2.96
C LEU A 66 -12.28 -5.10 -3.02
N PRO A 67 -12.92 -5.30 -4.19
CA PRO A 67 -14.38 -5.27 -4.28
C PRO A 67 -14.97 -6.44 -3.50
N LEU A 68 -16.02 -6.18 -2.75
CA LEU A 68 -16.72 -7.22 -2.02
C LEU A 68 -17.69 -7.96 -2.94
N PRO A 69 -17.81 -9.29 -2.81
CA PRO A 69 -18.80 -10.05 -3.58
C PRO A 69 -20.22 -9.57 -3.26
N ARG A 70 -21.07 -9.49 -4.28
CA ARG A 70 -22.49 -9.15 -4.14
C ARG A 70 -22.76 -7.73 -3.64
N SER A 71 -21.75 -6.86 -3.71
CA SER A 71 -21.84 -5.48 -3.25
C SER A 71 -20.97 -4.61 -4.14
N SER A 72 -21.26 -3.33 -4.19
CA SER A 72 -20.38 -2.35 -4.84
C SER A 72 -19.36 -1.76 -3.86
N ASP A 73 -19.37 -2.24 -2.62
CA ASP A 73 -18.47 -1.73 -1.60
C ASP A 73 -17.05 -2.26 -1.79
N LEU A 74 -16.11 -1.53 -1.22
CA LEU A 74 -14.68 -1.86 -1.25
C LEU A 74 -14.20 -2.16 0.15
N GLN A 75 -13.20 -3.02 0.24
CA GLN A 75 -12.53 -3.35 1.49
C GLN A 75 -11.03 -3.20 1.28
N LEU A 76 -10.36 -2.62 2.26
CA LEU A 76 -8.90 -2.53 2.21
C LEU A 76 -8.29 -3.92 2.34
N ASN A 77 -7.30 -4.24 1.50
CA ASN A 77 -6.58 -5.50 1.57
C ASN A 77 -5.99 -5.66 2.97
N SER A 78 -6.28 -6.77 3.62
CA SER A 78 -5.85 -7.01 5.01
C SER A 78 -4.33 -6.97 5.16
N PHE A 79 -3.60 -7.44 4.16
CA PHE A 79 -2.13 -7.37 4.17
C PHE A 79 -1.66 -5.90 4.19
N VAL A 80 -2.25 -5.05 3.37
CA VAL A 80 -1.91 -3.62 3.31
C VAL A 80 -2.25 -2.96 4.65
N LEU A 81 -3.42 -3.27 5.20
CA LEU A 81 -3.85 -2.73 6.49
C LEU A 81 -2.86 -3.05 7.60
N GLU A 82 -2.45 -4.32 7.70
CA GLU A 82 -1.50 -4.73 8.73
C GLU A 82 -0.11 -4.13 8.49
N PHE A 83 0.32 -4.03 7.24
CA PHE A 83 1.60 -3.41 6.90
C PHE A 83 1.64 -1.94 7.34
N VAL A 84 0.62 -1.16 7.00
CA VAL A 84 0.55 0.27 7.37
C VAL A 84 0.44 0.43 8.89
N ARG A 85 -0.37 -0.41 9.53
CA ARG A 85 -0.48 -0.40 11.00
C ARG A 85 0.84 -0.70 11.67
N SER A 86 1.60 -1.65 11.13
CA SER A 86 2.93 -2.01 11.66
C SER A 86 3.90 -0.83 11.57
N LEU A 87 3.89 -0.10 10.45
CA LEU A 87 4.72 1.08 10.30
C LEU A 87 4.35 2.17 11.31
N THR A 88 3.06 2.41 11.49
CA THR A 88 2.56 3.42 12.43
C THR A 88 2.90 3.01 13.86
N ARG A 89 2.67 1.75 14.20
CA ARG A 89 2.96 1.24 15.54
C ARG A 89 4.45 1.31 15.86
N GLU A 90 5.30 0.98 14.89
CA GLU A 90 6.75 1.11 15.03
C GLU A 90 7.14 2.54 15.38
N HIS A 91 6.57 3.51 14.65
CA HIS A 91 6.84 4.92 14.88
C HIS A 91 6.40 5.36 16.28
N GLU A 92 5.26 4.86 16.74
CA GLU A 92 4.69 5.25 18.03
C GLU A 92 5.31 4.52 19.22
N LEU A 93 5.65 3.24 19.07
CA LEU A 93 6.01 2.36 20.17
C LEU A 93 7.45 1.89 20.16
N GLY A 94 8.24 2.26 19.13
CA GLY A 94 9.64 1.86 19.03
C GLY A 94 9.78 0.34 18.90
N LEU A 95 9.17 -0.25 17.89
CA LEU A 95 9.21 -1.68 17.66
C LEU A 95 10.64 -2.19 17.46
N THR A 96 10.77 -3.52 17.47
CA THR A 96 12.07 -4.20 17.48
C THR A 96 12.98 -3.76 16.33
N ALA A 97 14.30 -3.81 16.57
CA ALA A 97 15.30 -3.44 15.57
C ALA A 97 15.16 -4.28 14.28
N VAL A 98 14.73 -5.54 14.41
CA VAL A 98 14.52 -6.42 13.25
C VAL A 98 13.43 -5.87 12.33
N LEU A 99 12.30 -5.47 12.90
CA LEU A 99 11.18 -4.92 12.11
C LEU A 99 11.58 -3.57 11.50
N GLN A 100 12.29 -2.73 12.27
CA GLN A 100 12.79 -1.44 11.78
C GLN A 100 13.73 -1.65 10.59
N ALA A 101 14.63 -2.64 10.67
CA ALA A 101 15.54 -2.95 9.58
C ALA A 101 14.78 -3.38 8.31
N ARG A 102 13.73 -4.19 8.49
CA ARG A 102 12.90 -4.62 7.34
C ARG A 102 12.15 -3.46 6.70
N VAL A 103 11.60 -2.57 7.52
CA VAL A 103 10.89 -1.38 7.02
C VAL A 103 11.85 -0.48 6.24
N THR A 104 13.05 -0.26 6.76
CA THR A 104 14.08 0.52 6.07
C THR A 104 14.46 -0.12 4.73
N ALA A 105 14.64 -1.44 4.73
CA ALA A 105 14.98 -2.18 3.51
C ALA A 105 13.87 -2.07 2.45
N ILE A 106 12.60 -2.11 2.86
CA ILE A 106 11.48 -1.92 1.94
C ILE A 106 11.51 -0.52 1.33
N ARG A 107 11.76 0.49 2.16
CA ARG A 107 11.83 1.87 1.67
C ARG A 107 12.94 2.04 0.64
N GLU A 108 14.12 1.51 0.93
CA GLU A 108 15.27 1.58 0.03
C GLU A 108 14.99 0.84 -1.29
N ALA A 109 14.40 -0.36 -1.21
CA ALA A 109 14.08 -1.13 -2.41
C ALA A 109 12.99 -0.45 -3.25
N THR A 110 12.03 0.22 -2.60
CA THR A 110 11.00 0.98 -3.30
C THR A 110 11.60 2.16 -4.05
N GLU A 111 12.52 2.87 -3.41
CA GLU A 111 13.23 3.99 -4.05
C GLU A 111 14.05 3.50 -5.25
N ALA A 112 14.77 2.38 -5.08
CA ALA A 112 15.55 1.79 -6.15
C ALA A 112 14.68 1.38 -7.33
N MET A 113 13.50 0.81 -7.05
CA MET A 113 12.57 0.46 -8.12
C MET A 113 12.06 1.69 -8.87
N ASN A 114 11.72 2.74 -8.14
CA ASN A 114 11.26 3.99 -8.74
C ASN A 114 12.34 4.63 -9.61
N GLU A 115 13.58 4.65 -9.14
CA GLU A 115 14.72 5.17 -9.90
C GLU A 115 14.96 4.34 -11.15
N GLY A 116 14.89 3.00 -11.04
CA GLY A 116 15.04 2.11 -12.16
C GLY A 116 13.95 2.32 -13.21
N MET A 117 12.72 2.56 -12.78
CA MET A 117 11.63 2.86 -13.69
C MET A 117 11.85 4.17 -14.44
N LYS A 118 12.29 5.21 -13.74
CA LYS A 118 12.59 6.51 -14.35
C LYS A 118 13.73 6.44 -15.35
N ALA A 119 14.74 5.62 -15.06
CA ALA A 119 15.91 5.46 -15.91
C ALA A 119 15.71 4.38 -16.98
N SER A 120 14.57 3.71 -17.00
CA SER A 120 14.29 2.55 -17.87
C SER A 120 15.31 1.42 -17.71
N ASP A 121 15.81 1.25 -16.48
CA ASP A 121 16.74 0.19 -16.12
C ASP A 121 15.97 -1.04 -15.67
N LEU A 122 15.72 -1.96 -16.59
CA LEU A 122 14.90 -3.15 -16.34
C LEU A 122 15.53 -4.10 -15.32
N ASP A 123 16.85 -4.20 -15.30
CA ASP A 123 17.54 -5.06 -14.32
C ASP A 123 17.37 -4.53 -12.91
N GLN A 124 17.48 -3.22 -12.71
CA GLN A 124 17.27 -2.59 -11.41
C GLN A 124 15.81 -2.76 -10.96
N VAL A 125 14.86 -2.57 -11.87
CA VAL A 125 13.44 -2.77 -11.56
C VAL A 125 13.17 -4.20 -11.14
N ARG A 126 13.71 -5.17 -11.89
CA ARG A 126 13.52 -6.59 -11.58
C ARG A 126 14.13 -6.98 -10.23
N TRP A 127 15.36 -6.54 -9.99
CA TRP A 127 16.03 -6.79 -8.71
C TRP A 127 15.22 -6.22 -7.56
N SER A 128 14.81 -4.96 -7.68
CA SER A 128 14.04 -4.26 -6.63
C SER A 128 12.70 -4.94 -6.39
N ALA A 129 12.00 -5.35 -7.45
CA ALA A 129 10.71 -6.02 -7.34
C ALA A 129 10.85 -7.36 -6.60
N ASN A 130 11.89 -8.14 -6.92
CA ASN A 130 12.14 -9.41 -6.25
C ASN A 130 12.49 -9.18 -4.77
N LYS A 131 13.29 -8.17 -4.48
CA LYS A 131 13.66 -7.80 -3.11
C LYS A 131 12.43 -7.41 -2.30
N LEU A 132 11.56 -6.60 -2.89
CA LEU A 132 10.33 -6.17 -2.24
C LEU A 132 9.39 -7.34 -1.95
N ALA A 133 9.23 -8.26 -2.91
CA ALA A 133 8.39 -9.44 -2.71
C ALA A 133 8.89 -10.26 -1.52
N GLU A 134 10.19 -10.45 -1.40
CA GLU A 134 10.79 -11.18 -0.28
C GLU A 134 10.59 -10.44 1.04
N LEU A 135 10.81 -9.13 1.06
CA LEU A 135 10.65 -8.33 2.28
C LEU A 135 9.19 -8.32 2.76
N PHE A 136 8.24 -8.20 1.84
CA PHE A 136 6.82 -8.25 2.20
C PHE A 136 6.45 -9.64 2.73
N ARG A 137 6.99 -10.70 2.14
CA ARG A 137 6.76 -12.06 2.63
C ARG A 137 7.28 -12.22 4.06
N GLN A 138 8.48 -11.71 4.35
CA GLN A 138 9.07 -11.76 5.68
C GLN A 138 8.23 -11.01 6.71
N ILE A 139 7.72 -9.83 6.36
CA ILE A 139 6.87 -9.05 7.25
C ILE A 139 5.54 -9.77 7.49
N SER A 140 4.94 -10.32 6.45
CA SER A 140 3.69 -11.07 6.58
C SER A 140 3.85 -12.25 7.53
N MET A 141 4.95 -12.99 7.42
CA MET A 141 5.26 -14.10 8.33
C MET A 141 5.46 -13.61 9.77
N GLN A 142 6.14 -12.48 9.94
CA GLN A 142 6.37 -11.88 11.26
C GLN A 142 5.04 -11.49 11.91
N LEU A 143 4.14 -10.86 11.17
CA LEU A 143 2.84 -10.46 11.67
C LEU A 143 1.99 -11.65 12.05
N ASP A 144 2.05 -12.73 11.28
CA ASP A 144 1.31 -13.96 11.60
C ASP A 144 1.82 -14.62 12.88
N GLN A 145 3.13 -14.54 13.14
CA GLN A 145 3.71 -15.09 14.37
C GLN A 145 3.34 -14.28 15.61
N ASP A 146 3.10 -12.98 15.44
CA ASP A 146 2.81 -12.06 16.54
C ASP A 146 1.33 -11.99 16.91
N ARG A 147 0.50 -12.79 16.26
CA ARG A 147 -0.94 -12.86 16.57
C ARG A 147 -1.24 -13.75 17.78
#